data_3a9832ed2f3143ebd6dfba50ab7d1cb0
#
_entry.id   3a9832ed2f3143ebd6dfba50ab7d1cb0
#
_cell.length_a   1.000
_cell.length_b   1.000
_cell.length_c   1.000
_cell.angle_alpha   90.00
_cell.angle_beta   90.00
_cell.angle_gamma   90.00
#
_symmetry.space_group_name_H-M   'P 1'
#
loop_
_entity.id
_entity.type
_entity.pdbx_description
1 polymer ?
#
loop_
_entity_poly.entity_id
_entity_poly.type
_entity_poly.pdbx_seq_one_letter_code
_entity_poly.pdbx_strand_id
1 'polypeptide(L)'
;ADPSTGNPVEPTEASVARGMELFQQNCVTCHGVDGRGDGPTAPSLNPAPSDFRLHVPYHTDVELFKFIADGYPGTAMPAWRDEFSETDIWNLVNFLRANFTEAPTE
;
A
#
# COMPACT_ATOMS: atom_id res chain seq x y z
N ALA A 1 -16.69 -3.90 -9.40
CA ALA A 1 -15.26 -3.59 -9.58
C ALA A 1 -14.93 -3.54 -11.07
N ASP A 2 -13.90 -2.80 -11.40
CA ASP A 2 -13.41 -2.69 -12.77
C ASP A 2 -12.58 -3.94 -13.09
N PRO A 3 -13.02 -4.79 -14.04
CA PRO A 3 -12.28 -6.00 -14.36
C PRO A 3 -10.89 -5.73 -14.95
N SER A 4 -10.63 -4.52 -15.46
CA SER A 4 -9.32 -4.19 -16.01
C SER A 4 -8.23 -4.07 -14.95
N THR A 5 -8.59 -3.83 -13.69
CA THR A 5 -7.62 -3.71 -12.59
C THR A 5 -7.34 -5.03 -11.89
N GLY A 6 -8.19 -6.03 -12.06
CA GLY A 6 -8.11 -7.28 -11.33
C GLY A 6 -8.53 -7.17 -9.87
N ASN A 7 -8.93 -5.99 -9.41
CA ASN A 7 -9.36 -5.75 -8.03
C ASN A 7 -10.85 -6.06 -7.90
N PRO A 8 -11.24 -7.07 -7.08
CA PRO A 8 -12.66 -7.43 -6.93
C PRO A 8 -13.44 -6.50 -6.01
N VAL A 9 -12.78 -5.56 -5.35
CA VAL A 9 -13.44 -4.67 -4.37
C VAL A 9 -13.58 -3.27 -4.95
N GLU A 10 -14.82 -2.77 -4.98
CA GLU A 10 -15.09 -1.40 -5.43
C GLU A 10 -14.39 -0.38 -4.54
N PRO A 11 -13.78 0.68 -5.11
CA PRO A 11 -13.11 1.72 -4.34
C PRO A 11 -14.08 2.74 -3.75
N THR A 12 -15.02 2.25 -2.94
CA THR A 12 -16.00 3.08 -2.25
C THR A 12 -15.35 3.91 -1.14
N GLU A 13 -16.07 4.91 -0.65
CA GLU A 13 -15.60 5.67 0.52
C GLU A 13 -15.31 4.75 1.70
N ALA A 14 -16.19 3.76 1.93
CA ALA A 14 -16.01 2.80 3.02
C ALA A 14 -14.75 1.95 2.83
N SER A 15 -14.48 1.50 1.60
CA SER A 15 -13.30 0.72 1.30
C SER A 15 -12.02 1.54 1.53
N VAL A 16 -11.99 2.77 1.01
CA VAL A 16 -10.84 3.66 1.17
C VAL A 16 -10.62 4.01 2.64
N ALA A 17 -11.69 4.27 3.39
CA ALA A 17 -11.59 4.57 4.82
C ALA A 17 -11.04 3.38 5.61
N ARG A 18 -11.47 2.17 5.28
CA ARG A 18 -10.93 0.96 5.91
C ARG A 18 -9.46 0.77 5.59
N GLY A 19 -9.07 1.00 4.34
CA GLY A 19 -7.67 0.95 3.93
C GLY A 19 -6.82 1.98 4.67
N MET A 20 -7.34 3.19 4.84
CA MET A 20 -6.64 4.23 5.61
C MET A 20 -6.44 3.81 7.07
N GLU A 21 -7.46 3.23 7.69
CA GLU A 21 -7.37 2.74 9.06
C GLU A 21 -6.26 1.68 9.20
N LEU A 22 -6.24 0.71 8.29
CA LEU A 22 -5.22 -0.34 8.30
C LEU A 22 -3.82 0.25 8.04
N PHE A 23 -3.72 1.19 7.13
CA PHE A 23 -2.46 1.86 6.83
C PHE A 23 -1.92 2.59 8.05
N GLN A 24 -2.75 3.37 8.73
CA GLN A 24 -2.34 4.13 9.90
C GLN A 24 -1.88 3.22 11.05
N GLN A 25 -2.51 2.07 11.21
CA GLN A 25 -2.18 1.15 12.29
C GLN A 25 -0.94 0.30 12.01
N ASN A 26 -0.63 0.02 10.75
CA ASN A 26 0.34 -1.03 10.42
C ASN A 26 1.47 -0.58 9.51
N CYS A 27 1.30 0.49 8.74
CA CYS A 27 2.24 0.83 7.65
C CYS A 27 3.01 2.12 7.92
N VAL A 28 2.46 3.03 8.69
CA VAL A 28 3.03 4.37 8.91
C VAL A 28 4.40 4.32 9.56
N THR A 29 4.65 3.34 10.41
CA THR A 29 5.92 3.20 11.13
C THR A 29 7.12 3.19 10.16
N CYS A 30 6.97 2.56 9.00
CA CYS A 30 8.01 2.50 7.98
C CYS A 30 7.78 3.52 6.87
N HIS A 31 6.56 3.59 6.36
CA HIS A 31 6.25 4.37 5.16
C HIS A 31 5.93 5.84 5.42
N GLY A 32 5.64 6.21 6.67
CA GLY A 32 5.25 7.59 7.01
C GLY A 32 3.80 7.88 6.68
N VAL A 33 3.25 8.94 7.31
CA VAL A 33 1.84 9.31 7.10
C VAL A 33 1.56 9.76 5.67
N ASP A 34 2.57 10.30 4.99
CA ASP A 34 2.46 10.75 3.60
C ASP A 34 2.96 9.71 2.60
N GLY A 35 3.31 8.52 3.05
CA GLY A 35 3.76 7.43 2.18
C GLY A 35 5.11 7.65 1.52
N ARG A 36 5.95 8.53 2.07
CA ARG A 36 7.24 8.90 1.47
C ARG A 36 8.37 7.93 1.78
N GLY A 37 8.13 6.93 2.61
CA GLY A 37 9.19 6.03 3.07
C GLY A 37 10.01 6.61 4.21
N ASP A 38 9.47 7.59 4.92
CA ASP A 38 10.15 8.36 5.96
C ASP A 38 9.53 8.17 7.35
N GLY A 39 8.94 7.00 7.59
CA GLY A 39 8.39 6.69 8.91
C GLY A 39 9.48 6.64 9.99
N PRO A 40 9.07 6.60 11.27
CA PRO A 40 10.03 6.63 12.39
C PRO A 40 11.12 5.56 12.35
N THR A 41 10.83 4.38 11.81
CA THR A 41 11.80 3.29 11.73
C THR A 41 12.59 3.27 10.42
N ALA A 42 12.23 4.12 9.44
CA ALA A 42 12.85 4.10 8.11
C ALA A 42 14.38 4.24 8.15
N PRO A 43 14.98 5.11 8.99
CA PRO A 43 16.44 5.23 9.00
C PRO A 43 17.20 3.96 9.34
N SER A 44 16.58 3.02 10.05
CA SER A 44 17.21 1.76 10.43
C SER A 44 17.01 0.63 9.41
N LEU A 45 16.27 0.89 8.32
CA LEU A 45 15.93 -0.12 7.32
C LEU A 45 16.81 0.01 6.08
N ASN A 46 17.25 -1.13 5.58
CA ASN A 46 18.07 -1.20 4.36
C ASN A 46 17.64 -2.45 3.57
N PRO A 47 17.01 -2.28 2.38
CA PRO A 47 16.72 -1.00 1.72
C PRO A 47 15.65 -0.20 2.46
N ALA A 48 15.61 1.10 2.20
CA ALA A 48 14.60 1.99 2.75
C ALA A 48 13.21 1.63 2.24
N PRO A 49 12.14 1.92 3.02
CA PRO A 49 10.77 1.72 2.53
C PRO A 49 10.51 2.53 1.27
N SER A 50 9.65 2.00 0.40
CA SER A 50 9.34 2.69 -0.85
C SER A 50 8.57 3.99 -0.60
N ASP A 51 8.78 4.95 -1.50
CA ASP A 51 8.00 6.17 -1.56
C ASP A 51 6.79 5.88 -2.46
N PHE A 52 5.58 5.88 -1.89
CA PHE A 52 4.36 5.53 -2.61
C PHE A 52 4.06 6.49 -3.76
N ARG A 53 4.49 7.74 -3.66
CA ARG A 53 4.30 8.70 -4.76
C ARG A 53 5.04 8.27 -6.01
N LEU A 54 6.15 7.57 -5.84
CA LEU A 54 7.00 7.11 -6.94
C LEU A 54 6.63 5.71 -7.42
N HIS A 55 6.03 4.89 -6.56
CA HIS A 55 5.79 3.48 -6.87
C HIS A 55 4.35 3.15 -7.20
N VAL A 56 3.38 3.65 -6.43
CA VAL A 56 1.98 3.29 -6.61
C VAL A 56 1.47 3.60 -8.02
N PRO A 57 1.76 4.78 -8.62
CA PRO A 57 1.24 5.08 -9.96
C PRO A 57 1.74 4.15 -11.06
N TYR A 58 2.86 3.46 -10.84
CA TYR A 58 3.51 2.64 -11.85
C TYR A 58 3.22 1.15 -11.71
N HIS A 59 2.41 0.76 -10.74
CA HIS A 59 2.06 -0.65 -10.51
C HIS A 59 0.57 -0.88 -10.69
N THR A 60 0.21 -2.10 -11.11
CA THR A 60 -1.19 -2.51 -11.19
C THR A 60 -1.73 -2.80 -9.80
N ASP A 61 -3.07 -2.83 -9.69
CA ASP A 61 -3.71 -3.20 -8.42
C ASP A 61 -3.29 -4.60 -7.95
N VAL A 62 -3.16 -5.54 -8.89
CA VAL A 62 -2.74 -6.92 -8.57
C VAL A 62 -1.31 -6.92 -8.05
N GLU A 63 -0.42 -6.12 -8.65
CA GLU A 63 0.96 -6.02 -8.17
C GLU A 63 1.00 -5.43 -6.76
N LEU A 64 0.23 -4.38 -6.50
CA LEU A 64 0.15 -3.79 -5.15
C LEU A 64 -0.38 -4.79 -4.13
N PHE A 65 -1.41 -5.55 -4.52
CA PHE A 65 -1.94 -6.61 -3.66
C PHE A 65 -0.85 -7.61 -3.29
N LYS A 66 -0.09 -8.07 -4.27
CA LYS A 66 0.98 -9.05 -4.03
C LYS A 66 2.08 -8.52 -3.13
N PHE A 67 2.47 -7.26 -3.30
CA PHE A 67 3.49 -6.66 -2.44
C PHE A 67 3.04 -6.61 -0.98
N ILE A 68 1.77 -6.33 -0.74
CA ILE A 68 1.23 -6.32 0.62
C ILE A 68 1.08 -7.76 1.15
N ALA A 69 0.47 -8.63 0.36
CA ALA A 69 0.15 -9.99 0.78
C ALA A 69 1.41 -10.82 1.05
N ASP A 70 2.40 -10.72 0.20
CA ASP A 70 3.58 -11.60 0.21
C ASP A 70 4.84 -10.94 0.72
N GLY A 71 4.79 -9.62 1.00
CA GLY A 71 5.97 -8.86 1.32
C GLY A 71 6.83 -8.59 0.10
N TYR A 72 7.95 -7.92 0.31
CA TYR A 72 8.87 -7.63 -0.79
C TYR A 72 10.19 -8.35 -0.49
N PRO A 73 10.63 -9.29 -1.35
CA PRO A 73 11.84 -10.07 -1.09
C PRO A 73 13.06 -9.18 -0.88
N GLY A 74 13.89 -9.54 0.12
CA GLY A 74 15.10 -8.80 0.42
C GLY A 74 14.89 -7.52 1.21
N THR A 75 13.68 -7.27 1.70
CA THR A 75 13.35 -6.08 2.48
C THR A 75 12.74 -6.45 3.83
N ALA A 76 12.58 -5.43 4.69
CA ALA A 76 11.93 -5.61 5.98
C ALA A 76 10.41 -5.66 5.91
N MET A 77 9.81 -5.44 4.72
CA MET A 77 8.37 -5.48 4.57
C MET A 77 7.81 -6.89 4.78
N PRO A 78 6.97 -7.11 5.81
CA PRO A 78 6.44 -8.44 6.08
C PRO A 78 5.34 -8.82 5.09
N ALA A 79 5.05 -10.11 5.03
CA ALA A 79 3.89 -10.62 4.32
C ALA A 79 2.66 -10.47 5.23
N TRP A 80 1.64 -9.79 4.74
CA TRP A 80 0.43 -9.52 5.52
C TRP A 80 -0.70 -10.51 5.26
N ARG A 81 -0.46 -11.52 4.42
CA ARG A 81 -1.46 -12.50 4.00
C ARG A 81 -2.16 -13.19 5.18
N ASP A 82 -1.44 -13.48 6.24
CA ASP A 82 -1.98 -14.17 7.41
C ASP A 82 -2.54 -13.22 8.47
N GLU A 83 -2.27 -11.92 8.35
CA GLU A 83 -2.72 -10.90 9.28
C GLU A 83 -4.00 -10.21 8.83
N PHE A 84 -4.16 -10.06 7.51
CA PHE A 84 -5.31 -9.38 6.91
C PHE A 84 -6.08 -10.32 6.00
N SER A 85 -7.41 -10.18 5.96
CA SER A 85 -8.21 -10.84 4.95
C SER A 85 -7.86 -10.30 3.56
N GLU A 86 -8.15 -11.07 2.52
CA GLU A 86 -7.95 -10.60 1.15
C GLU A 86 -8.73 -9.30 0.89
N THR A 87 -9.96 -9.21 1.41
CA THR A 87 -10.77 -8.00 1.29
C THR A 87 -10.05 -6.79 1.90
N ASP A 88 -9.44 -6.95 3.08
CA ASP A 88 -8.72 -5.85 3.71
C ASP A 88 -7.46 -5.47 2.93
N ILE A 89 -6.77 -6.43 2.34
CA ILE A 89 -5.64 -6.10 1.47
C ILE A 89 -6.13 -5.29 0.26
N TRP A 90 -7.26 -5.66 -0.34
CA TRP A 90 -7.84 -4.88 -1.43
C TRP A 90 -8.29 -3.49 -0.96
N ASN A 91 -8.80 -3.38 0.26
CA ASN A 91 -9.14 -2.07 0.83
C ASN A 91 -7.90 -1.18 0.96
N LEU A 92 -6.76 -1.76 1.36
CA LEU A 92 -5.48 -1.05 1.36
C LEU A 92 -5.09 -0.59 -0.05
N VAL A 93 -5.23 -1.46 -1.04
CA VAL A 93 -4.94 -1.09 -2.44
C VAL A 93 -5.82 0.08 -2.87
N ASN A 94 -7.10 0.04 -2.54
CA ASN A 94 -8.02 1.14 -2.87
C ASN A 94 -7.61 2.45 -2.19
N PHE A 95 -7.18 2.38 -0.93
CA PHE A 95 -6.65 3.55 -0.23
C PHE A 95 -5.41 4.11 -0.93
N LEU A 96 -4.47 3.25 -1.29
CA LEU A 96 -3.24 3.69 -1.97
C LEU A 96 -3.57 4.35 -3.31
N ARG A 97 -4.49 3.78 -4.08
CA ARG A 97 -4.92 4.36 -5.35
C ARG A 97 -5.58 5.72 -5.17
N ALA A 98 -6.41 5.87 -4.14
CA ALA A 98 -7.12 7.13 -3.90
C ALA A 98 -6.17 8.27 -3.54
N ASN A 99 -5.02 7.96 -2.94
CA ASN A 99 -4.10 8.96 -2.40
C ASN A 99 -2.80 9.12 -3.18
N PHE A 100 -2.42 8.14 -4.01
CA PHE A 100 -1.14 8.11 -4.71
C PHE A 100 -1.32 7.74 -6.18
N THR A 101 -2.31 8.33 -6.85
CA THR A 101 -2.68 7.97 -8.23
C THR A 101 -1.81 8.64 -9.28
N GLU A 102 -1.15 9.75 -8.96
CA GLU A 102 -0.38 10.53 -9.92
C GLU A 102 1.09 10.51 -9.56
N ALA A 103 1.94 10.38 -10.58
CA ALA A 103 3.36 10.52 -10.39
C ALA A 103 3.68 11.94 -9.94
N PRO A 104 4.69 12.14 -9.07
CA PRO A 104 5.10 13.49 -8.69
C PRO A 104 5.53 14.31 -9.91
N THR A 105 5.11 15.57 -9.94
CA THR A 105 5.61 16.52 -10.94
C THR A 105 6.79 17.27 -10.35
N GLU A 106 7.75 17.54 -11.19
CA GLU A 106 8.94 18.26 -10.77
C GLU A 106 8.95 19.69 -11.16
#